data_c8616d408cca3982c7cfbc360642aac5
#
_entry.id   c8616d408cca3982c7cfbc360642aac5
#
_cell.length_a   1.000
_cell.length_b   1.000
_cell.length_c   1.000
_cell.angle_alpha   90.00
_cell.angle_beta   90.00
_cell.angle_gamma   90.00
#
_symmetry.space_group_name_H-M   'P 1'
#
loop_
_entity.id
_entity.type
_entity.pdbx_description
1 polymer ?
#
loop_
_entity_poly.entity_id
_entity_poly.type
_entity_poly.pdbx_seq_one_letter_code
_entity_poly.pdbx_strand_id
1 'polypeptide(L)'
;MADVSPLTPPVLPDWFKGTAFADDSSVVYREALVSPVRKEVWKYTPVRKIQALSTLSAERATMRGHQQDGVTVSDQPPTDLTDIFNIRRAPEAFAFLCQHPLVYINVAASLEQPLHLIHTASSWPIVIDIAAGASLTLTEEFASDRDQQQAIWLRLGRDAQVTHGRNSLSSTPNHWQFLSVQINTNGHYSLHNHAVASSLRRQDIQIQLCGDGASANLCGAAMAPQRGNLDQQVTMEHLSANTTSQQTFHNIVADRGKSTFNGRIHIHAGARNSNANLSNKNIGLGANATINTKPELEIYNDDVSCSHGATIGQLDNDQLFYLCSRGVDPNAARQLLCEGFLQQCVGGPLADSATAGLLEPLQGLSIQ
;
A
#
# COMPACT_ATOMS: atom_id res chain seq x y z
N MET A 1 -26.65 6.67 6.65
CA MET A 1 -25.90 6.42 5.40
C MET A 1 -25.60 7.78 4.81
N ALA A 2 -24.34 8.19 4.77
CA ALA A 2 -23.99 9.45 4.13
C ALA A 2 -24.21 9.25 2.61
N ASP A 3 -25.08 10.07 2.06
CA ASP A 3 -25.32 10.16 0.63
C ASP A 3 -24.00 10.61 -0.03
N VAL A 4 -23.28 9.67 -0.62
CA VAL A 4 -22.12 10.00 -1.44
C VAL A 4 -22.71 10.46 -2.76
N SER A 5 -22.96 11.77 -2.87
CA SER A 5 -23.37 12.38 -4.14
C SER A 5 -22.53 11.81 -5.28
N PRO A 6 -23.11 11.43 -6.39
CA PRO A 6 -22.36 10.84 -7.50
C PRO A 6 -21.28 11.84 -7.92
N LEU A 7 -20.01 11.47 -7.70
CA LEU A 7 -18.89 12.23 -8.23
C LEU A 7 -19.09 12.31 -9.74
N THR A 8 -19.10 13.52 -10.27
CA THR A 8 -19.18 13.72 -11.72
C THR A 8 -18.00 12.99 -12.35
N PRO A 9 -18.17 12.23 -13.44
CA PRO A 9 -17.06 11.61 -14.14
C PRO A 9 -15.97 12.63 -14.41
N PRO A 10 -14.70 12.31 -14.14
CA PRO A 10 -13.61 13.25 -14.35
C PRO A 10 -13.44 13.54 -15.85
N VAL A 11 -12.94 14.73 -16.15
CA VAL A 11 -12.52 15.09 -17.51
C VAL A 11 -11.24 14.32 -17.81
N LEU A 12 -11.23 13.55 -18.90
CA LEU A 12 -10.06 12.77 -19.28
C LEU A 12 -8.92 13.69 -19.74
N PRO A 13 -7.67 13.44 -19.28
CA PRO A 13 -6.49 14.13 -19.80
C PRO A 13 -6.30 13.89 -21.30
N ASP A 14 -5.64 14.82 -21.98
CA ASP A 14 -5.48 14.73 -23.45
C ASP A 14 -4.71 13.48 -23.88
N TRP A 15 -3.72 13.04 -23.11
CA TRP A 15 -2.95 11.83 -23.39
C TRP A 15 -3.78 10.54 -23.26
N PHE A 16 -4.92 10.60 -22.56
CA PHE A 16 -5.84 9.47 -22.39
C PHE A 16 -6.91 9.42 -23.50
N LYS A 17 -7.18 10.56 -24.15
CA LYS A 17 -8.16 10.66 -25.22
C LYS A 17 -7.69 9.90 -26.45
N GLY A 18 -8.60 9.19 -27.12
CA GLY A 18 -8.31 8.40 -28.32
C GLY A 18 -7.74 7.00 -28.02
N THR A 19 -7.60 6.60 -26.76
CA THR A 19 -7.32 5.21 -26.41
C THR A 19 -8.63 4.40 -26.41
N ALA A 20 -8.56 3.10 -26.71
CA ALA A 20 -9.74 2.21 -26.65
C ALA A 20 -10.44 2.20 -25.28
N PHE A 21 -9.71 2.56 -24.23
CA PHE A 21 -10.19 2.59 -22.84
C PHE A 21 -10.95 3.90 -22.51
N ALA A 22 -10.74 4.98 -23.28
CA ALA A 22 -11.35 6.29 -23.02
C ALA A 22 -12.87 6.26 -23.22
N ASP A 23 -13.34 5.53 -24.25
CA ASP A 23 -14.76 5.51 -24.65
C ASP A 23 -15.65 4.94 -23.55
N ASP A 24 -15.19 3.90 -22.84
CA ASP A 24 -15.93 3.23 -21.77
C ASP A 24 -15.64 3.77 -20.37
N SER A 25 -14.61 4.59 -20.21
CA SER A 25 -14.09 5.00 -18.89
C SER A 25 -15.13 5.70 -18.01
N SER A 26 -15.98 6.55 -18.60
CA SER A 26 -17.01 7.29 -17.88
C SER A 26 -18.15 6.39 -17.38
N VAL A 27 -18.51 5.36 -18.14
CA VAL A 27 -19.52 4.37 -17.76
C VAL A 27 -18.97 3.48 -16.66
N VAL A 28 -17.77 2.94 -16.86
CA VAL A 28 -17.05 2.10 -15.89
C VAL A 28 -16.86 2.84 -14.56
N TYR A 29 -16.51 4.13 -14.61
CA TYR A 29 -16.35 4.96 -13.41
C TYR A 29 -17.66 5.09 -12.62
N ARG A 30 -18.77 5.40 -13.28
CA ARG A 30 -20.09 5.52 -12.63
C ARG A 30 -20.52 4.20 -12.01
N GLU A 31 -20.37 3.08 -12.71
CA GLU A 31 -20.69 1.75 -12.20
C GLU A 31 -19.84 1.40 -10.98
N ALA A 32 -18.54 1.71 -11.02
CA ALA A 32 -17.62 1.45 -9.91
C ALA A 32 -18.01 2.22 -8.64
N LEU A 33 -18.44 3.48 -8.76
CA LEU A 33 -18.84 4.32 -7.62
C LEU A 33 -20.00 3.75 -6.81
N VAL A 34 -20.94 3.04 -7.46
CA VAL A 34 -22.13 2.48 -6.81
C VAL A 34 -21.99 1.00 -6.48
N SER A 35 -20.87 0.38 -6.82
CA SER A 35 -20.68 -1.06 -6.66
C SER A 35 -20.75 -1.51 -5.19
N PRO A 36 -21.27 -2.73 -4.91
CA PRO A 36 -21.25 -3.30 -3.57
C PRO A 36 -19.82 -3.48 -3.01
N VAL A 37 -18.87 -3.82 -3.88
CA VAL A 37 -17.45 -3.99 -3.52
C VAL A 37 -16.89 -2.69 -2.96
N ARG A 38 -17.15 -1.54 -3.60
CA ARG A 38 -16.72 -0.24 -3.10
C ARG A 38 -17.31 0.06 -1.73
N LYS A 39 -18.59 -0.19 -1.52
CA LYS A 39 -19.23 0.04 -0.20
C LYS A 39 -18.58 -0.76 0.92
N GLU A 40 -18.20 -1.99 0.65
CA GLU A 40 -17.53 -2.85 1.63
C GLU A 40 -16.10 -2.36 1.94
N VAL A 41 -15.33 -2.00 0.91
CA VAL A 41 -13.97 -1.49 1.04
C VAL A 41 -13.90 -0.17 1.85
N TRP A 42 -14.96 0.64 1.80
CA TRP A 42 -15.04 1.92 2.51
C TRP A 42 -15.78 1.86 3.86
N LYS A 43 -16.24 0.69 4.29
CA LYS A 43 -17.09 0.51 5.47
C LYS A 43 -16.53 1.10 6.77
N TYR A 44 -15.22 0.98 6.97
CA TYR A 44 -14.56 1.41 8.21
C TYR A 44 -13.80 2.74 8.06
N THR A 45 -13.75 3.30 6.87
CA THR A 45 -13.05 4.56 6.58
C THR A 45 -13.96 5.75 6.77
N PRO A 46 -13.52 6.83 7.42
CA PRO A 46 -14.27 8.07 7.48
C PRO A 46 -14.21 8.81 6.12
N VAL A 47 -15.11 8.44 5.21
CA VAL A 47 -15.14 8.91 3.80
C VAL A 47 -15.04 10.44 3.68
N ARG A 48 -15.65 11.20 4.62
CA ARG A 48 -15.57 12.67 4.63
C ARG A 48 -14.13 13.20 4.70
N LYS A 49 -13.24 12.50 5.43
CA LYS A 49 -11.82 12.88 5.51
C LYS A 49 -11.11 12.70 4.17
N ILE A 50 -11.44 11.63 3.46
CA ILE A 50 -10.88 11.38 2.11
C ILE A 50 -11.44 12.38 1.09
N GLN A 51 -12.74 12.68 1.14
CA GLN A 51 -13.35 13.70 0.27
C GLN A 51 -12.70 15.08 0.45
N ALA A 52 -12.32 15.44 1.68
CA ALA A 52 -11.60 16.68 1.90
C ALA A 52 -10.22 16.70 1.22
N LEU A 53 -9.57 15.55 1.05
CA LEU A 53 -8.30 15.47 0.34
C LEU A 53 -8.42 15.74 -1.17
N SER A 54 -9.57 15.45 -1.78
CA SER A 54 -9.78 15.64 -3.22
C SER A 54 -9.74 17.11 -3.68
N THR A 55 -9.77 18.06 -2.75
CA THR A 55 -9.66 19.50 -3.03
C THR A 55 -8.25 20.05 -2.84
N LEU A 56 -7.29 19.22 -2.41
CA LEU A 56 -5.93 19.66 -2.20
C LEU A 56 -5.21 19.86 -3.53
N SER A 57 -4.41 20.93 -3.59
CA SER A 57 -3.45 21.11 -4.67
C SER A 57 -2.36 20.04 -4.56
N ALA A 58 -1.90 19.54 -5.70
CA ALA A 58 -0.78 18.60 -5.74
C ALA A 58 0.40 19.22 -6.48
N GLU A 59 1.60 18.81 -6.11
CA GLU A 59 2.86 19.24 -6.71
C GLU A 59 3.70 18.03 -7.14
N ARG A 60 4.75 18.28 -7.89
CA ARG A 60 5.66 17.21 -8.30
C ARG A 60 6.47 16.74 -7.10
N ALA A 61 6.51 15.42 -6.85
CA ALA A 61 7.38 14.84 -5.84
C ALA A 61 8.86 15.18 -6.11
N THR A 62 9.63 15.39 -5.05
CA THR A 62 11.08 15.50 -5.18
C THR A 62 11.66 14.13 -5.53
N MET A 63 12.46 14.08 -6.60
CA MET A 63 13.08 12.85 -7.09
C MET A 63 14.60 12.93 -6.98
N ARG A 64 15.22 11.85 -6.48
CA ARG A 64 16.67 11.66 -6.50
C ARG A 64 16.99 10.34 -7.19
N GLY A 65 18.17 10.24 -7.82
CA GLY A 65 18.55 9.05 -8.57
C GLY A 65 17.92 8.94 -9.97
N HIS A 66 17.10 9.91 -10.40
CA HIS A 66 16.46 9.91 -11.72
C HIS A 66 17.37 10.40 -12.86
N GLN A 67 18.56 10.89 -12.55
CA GLN A 67 19.55 11.38 -13.52
C GLN A 67 20.53 10.28 -13.98
N GLN A 68 20.28 9.02 -13.61
CA GLN A 68 21.06 7.87 -14.05
C GLN A 68 20.75 7.52 -15.51
N ASP A 69 21.71 6.88 -16.16
CA ASP A 69 21.47 6.28 -17.47
C ASP A 69 20.33 5.25 -17.38
N GLY A 70 19.49 5.22 -18.41
CA GLY A 70 18.32 4.33 -18.45
C GLY A 70 17.07 4.87 -17.79
N VAL A 71 17.09 6.06 -17.17
CA VAL A 71 15.88 6.71 -16.63
C VAL A 71 15.46 7.88 -17.49
N THR A 72 14.21 7.91 -17.91
CA THR A 72 13.61 9.08 -18.54
C THR A 72 12.36 9.51 -17.79
N VAL A 73 12.14 10.81 -17.68
CA VAL A 73 10.99 11.40 -16.99
C VAL A 73 10.25 12.33 -17.93
N SER A 74 8.95 12.12 -18.10
CA SER A 74 8.08 12.94 -18.94
C SER A 74 6.71 13.16 -18.27
N ASP A 75 5.87 13.97 -18.89
CA ASP A 75 4.48 14.18 -18.51
C ASP A 75 3.49 13.43 -19.42
N GLN A 76 4.01 12.66 -20.38
CA GLN A 76 3.21 11.93 -21.37
C GLN A 76 3.60 10.44 -21.37
N PRO A 77 2.76 9.57 -20.84
CA PRO A 77 2.96 8.12 -20.90
C PRO A 77 2.66 7.62 -22.32
N PRO A 78 3.20 6.46 -22.72
CA PRO A 78 2.79 5.73 -23.90
C PRO A 78 1.30 5.33 -23.85
N THR A 79 0.67 5.26 -25.01
CA THR A 79 -0.78 4.95 -25.13
C THR A 79 -1.13 3.51 -24.73
N ASP A 80 -0.17 2.60 -24.70
CA ASP A 80 -0.35 1.19 -24.30
C ASP A 80 -0.37 0.99 -22.77
N LEU A 81 -0.15 2.06 -21.99
CA LEU A 81 -0.18 2.00 -20.52
C LEU A 81 -1.57 2.17 -19.90
N THR A 82 -2.61 2.34 -20.70
CA THR A 82 -3.97 2.62 -20.17
C THR A 82 -4.58 1.46 -19.39
N ASP A 83 -4.14 0.24 -19.61
CA ASP A 83 -4.61 -0.98 -18.92
C ASP A 83 -4.18 -1.05 -17.43
N ILE A 84 -3.14 -0.29 -17.03
CA ILE A 84 -2.71 -0.25 -15.62
C ILE A 84 -3.71 0.49 -14.71
N PHE A 85 -4.60 1.30 -15.29
CA PHE A 85 -5.57 2.11 -14.55
C PHE A 85 -6.86 1.33 -14.27
N ASN A 86 -6.90 0.59 -13.20
CA ASN A 86 -8.08 -0.21 -12.85
C ASN A 86 -9.20 0.64 -12.25
N ILE A 87 -10.01 1.28 -13.11
CA ILE A 87 -11.11 2.17 -12.70
C ILE A 87 -12.16 1.44 -11.85
N ARG A 88 -12.47 0.18 -12.16
CA ARG A 88 -13.51 -0.58 -11.43
C ARG A 88 -13.16 -0.78 -9.97
N ARG A 89 -11.87 -0.90 -9.66
CA ARG A 89 -11.40 -1.16 -8.31
C ARG A 89 -10.94 0.09 -7.57
N ALA A 90 -10.52 1.10 -8.29
CA ALA A 90 -9.97 2.33 -7.72
C ALA A 90 -10.47 3.60 -8.44
N PRO A 91 -11.80 3.83 -8.46
CA PRO A 91 -12.35 5.01 -9.13
C PRO A 91 -11.83 6.32 -8.53
N GLU A 92 -11.53 6.34 -7.23
CA GLU A 92 -10.96 7.49 -6.54
C GLU A 92 -9.55 7.82 -7.04
N ALA A 93 -8.71 6.80 -7.24
CA ALA A 93 -7.36 6.98 -7.78
C ALA A 93 -7.38 7.44 -9.23
N PHE A 94 -8.33 6.92 -10.01
CA PHE A 94 -8.55 7.38 -11.38
C PHE A 94 -9.03 8.83 -11.43
N ALA A 95 -9.97 9.24 -10.56
CA ALA A 95 -10.38 10.63 -10.47
C ALA A 95 -9.23 11.56 -10.11
N PHE A 96 -8.35 11.15 -9.19
CA PHE A 96 -7.15 11.88 -8.83
C PHE A 96 -6.19 12.01 -10.01
N LEU A 97 -5.97 10.92 -10.75
CA LEU A 97 -5.17 10.92 -11.98
C LEU A 97 -5.66 11.94 -13.01
N CYS A 98 -6.97 12.05 -13.19
CA CYS A 98 -7.58 12.95 -14.17
C CYS A 98 -7.55 14.43 -13.76
N GLN A 99 -7.34 14.74 -12.48
CA GLN A 99 -7.37 16.11 -11.94
C GLN A 99 -5.98 16.79 -11.90
N HIS A 100 -4.91 16.03 -12.07
CA HIS A 100 -3.54 16.51 -11.89
C HIS A 100 -2.65 16.14 -13.08
N PRO A 101 -1.57 16.91 -13.33
CA PRO A 101 -0.53 16.49 -14.25
C PRO A 101 0.07 15.14 -13.83
N LEU A 102 0.48 14.34 -14.80
CA LEU A 102 1.11 13.05 -14.59
C LEU A 102 2.64 13.17 -14.61
N VAL A 103 3.31 12.38 -13.79
CA VAL A 103 4.74 12.11 -13.89
C VAL A 103 4.92 10.69 -14.41
N TYR A 104 5.45 10.54 -15.62
CA TYR A 104 5.82 9.25 -16.19
C TYR A 104 7.32 9.04 -16.07
N ILE A 105 7.73 7.92 -15.49
CA ILE A 105 9.12 7.52 -15.31
C ILE A 105 9.32 6.19 -16.03
N ASN A 106 10.16 6.19 -17.05
CA ASN A 106 10.57 4.96 -17.73
C ASN A 106 11.95 4.54 -17.26
N VAL A 107 12.08 3.29 -16.82
CA VAL A 107 13.30 2.63 -16.38
C VAL A 107 13.67 1.59 -17.43
N ALA A 108 14.52 1.97 -18.38
CA ALA A 108 14.88 1.15 -19.54
C ALA A 108 15.96 0.10 -19.25
N ALA A 109 16.68 0.21 -18.13
CA ALA A 109 17.75 -0.72 -17.73
C ALA A 109 17.82 -0.79 -16.20
N SER A 110 18.57 -1.77 -15.69
CA SER A 110 18.83 -1.90 -14.24
C SER A 110 19.54 -0.67 -13.71
N LEU A 111 19.07 -0.16 -12.56
CA LEU A 111 19.66 1.00 -11.92
C LEU A 111 20.65 0.58 -10.83
N GLU A 112 21.83 1.21 -10.81
CA GLU A 112 22.83 1.01 -9.76
C GLU A 112 22.47 1.72 -8.45
N GLN A 113 21.86 2.91 -8.57
CA GLN A 113 21.44 3.72 -7.44
C GLN A 113 19.93 3.67 -7.28
N PRO A 114 19.41 3.70 -6.05
CA PRO A 114 17.97 3.75 -5.80
C PRO A 114 17.33 4.99 -6.44
N LEU A 115 16.11 4.83 -6.92
CA LEU A 115 15.22 5.94 -7.25
C LEU A 115 14.47 6.33 -5.98
N HIS A 116 14.66 7.57 -5.51
CA HIS A 116 14.01 8.09 -4.31
C HIS A 116 12.90 9.06 -4.68
N LEU A 117 11.71 8.84 -4.15
CA LEU A 117 10.57 9.76 -4.21
C LEU A 117 10.31 10.32 -2.80
N ILE A 118 10.34 11.65 -2.68
CA ILE A 118 10.08 12.35 -1.42
C ILE A 118 8.83 13.21 -1.62
N HIS A 119 7.79 12.90 -0.85
CA HIS A 119 6.50 13.56 -0.89
C HIS A 119 6.36 14.53 0.29
N THR A 120 6.50 15.83 0.02
CA THR A 120 6.38 16.90 1.02
C THR A 120 4.98 17.50 1.08
N ALA A 121 4.14 17.17 0.09
CA ALA A 121 2.73 17.54 0.00
C ALA A 121 1.98 16.46 -0.78
N SER A 122 0.70 16.68 -1.13
CA SER A 122 0.03 15.86 -2.15
C SER A 122 0.83 15.90 -3.45
N SER A 123 1.13 14.74 -4.00
CA SER A 123 1.99 14.65 -5.20
C SER A 123 1.17 14.32 -6.43
N TRP A 124 1.60 14.84 -7.57
CA TRP A 124 1.04 14.43 -8.86
C TRP A 124 1.05 12.92 -9.02
N PRO A 125 0.06 12.34 -9.70
CA PRO A 125 0.08 10.92 -10.04
C PRO A 125 1.38 10.51 -10.72
N ILE A 126 1.91 9.37 -10.33
CA ILE A 126 3.19 8.85 -10.85
C ILE A 126 2.94 7.50 -11.51
N VAL A 127 3.46 7.33 -12.72
CA VAL A 127 3.53 6.03 -13.39
C VAL A 127 4.99 5.67 -13.60
N ILE A 128 5.38 4.49 -13.16
CA ILE A 128 6.74 3.96 -13.34
C ILE A 128 6.65 2.70 -14.19
N ASP A 129 7.30 2.73 -15.34
CA ASP A 129 7.36 1.62 -16.28
C ASP A 129 8.78 1.03 -16.29
N ILE A 130 8.92 -0.23 -15.92
CA ILE A 130 10.18 -0.91 -15.76
C ILE A 130 10.33 -1.92 -16.90
N ALA A 131 11.36 -1.73 -17.73
CA ALA A 131 11.63 -2.57 -18.88
C ALA A 131 11.92 -4.02 -18.50
N ALA A 132 11.77 -4.91 -19.48
CA ALA A 132 12.08 -6.33 -19.31
C ALA A 132 13.53 -6.54 -18.84
N GLY A 133 13.73 -7.40 -17.84
CA GLY A 133 15.03 -7.74 -17.25
C GLY A 133 15.66 -6.65 -16.39
N ALA A 134 15.02 -5.49 -16.26
CA ALA A 134 15.56 -4.40 -15.45
C ALA A 134 15.33 -4.60 -13.96
N SER A 135 16.28 -4.13 -13.14
CA SER A 135 16.19 -4.14 -11.68
C SER A 135 16.14 -2.71 -11.14
N LEU A 136 15.24 -2.48 -10.16
CA LEU A 136 15.02 -1.19 -9.55
C LEU A 136 14.91 -1.32 -8.02
N THR A 137 15.67 -0.51 -7.28
CA THR A 137 15.37 -0.17 -5.90
C THR A 137 14.62 1.17 -5.87
N LEU A 138 13.37 1.13 -5.43
CA LEU A 138 12.51 2.31 -5.30
C LEU A 138 12.29 2.62 -3.82
N THR A 139 12.38 3.88 -3.43
CA THR A 139 11.99 4.31 -2.10
C THR A 139 11.00 5.47 -2.14
N GLU A 140 10.03 5.43 -1.26
CA GLU A 140 9.07 6.51 -1.03
C GLU A 140 9.11 6.95 0.43
N GLU A 141 9.32 8.24 0.65
CA GLU A 141 9.23 8.88 1.95
C GLU A 141 8.15 9.96 1.93
N PHE A 142 7.27 9.91 2.91
CA PHE A 142 6.16 10.85 3.07
C PHE A 142 6.47 11.78 4.24
N ALA A 143 6.99 12.97 3.92
CA ALA A 143 7.55 13.92 4.88
C ALA A 143 6.71 15.22 4.93
N SER A 144 5.45 15.14 5.36
CA SER A 144 4.55 16.29 5.48
C SER A 144 3.87 16.32 6.84
N ASP A 145 3.57 17.52 7.29
CA ASP A 145 2.73 17.81 8.45
C ASP A 145 1.28 18.21 8.05
N ARG A 146 0.96 18.17 6.76
CA ARG A 146 -0.34 18.53 6.19
C ARG A 146 -1.05 17.33 5.61
N ASP A 147 -2.34 17.46 5.37
CA ASP A 147 -3.14 16.48 4.65
C ASP A 147 -2.53 16.17 3.29
N GLN A 148 -2.45 14.89 2.94
CA GLN A 148 -1.80 14.42 1.71
C GLN A 148 -2.63 13.37 0.99
N GLN A 149 -2.45 13.32 -0.35
CA GLN A 149 -2.84 12.18 -1.18
C GLN A 149 -1.81 11.90 -2.26
N GLN A 150 -1.57 10.63 -2.54
CA GLN A 150 -0.69 10.15 -3.61
C GLN A 150 -1.28 8.94 -4.30
N ALA A 151 -0.98 8.82 -5.59
CA ALA A 151 -1.31 7.64 -6.37
C ALA A 151 -0.14 7.28 -7.28
N ILE A 152 0.30 6.02 -7.18
CA ILE A 152 1.42 5.49 -7.96
C ILE A 152 0.98 4.19 -8.64
N TRP A 153 1.34 4.07 -9.91
CA TRP A 153 1.20 2.86 -10.71
C TRP A 153 2.56 2.38 -11.18
N LEU A 154 2.84 1.11 -11.01
CA LEU A 154 4.04 0.46 -11.52
C LEU A 154 3.67 -0.63 -12.53
N ARG A 155 4.40 -0.70 -13.64
CA ARG A 155 4.38 -1.83 -14.55
C ARG A 155 5.78 -2.47 -14.61
N LEU A 156 5.87 -3.73 -14.23
CA LEU A 156 7.09 -4.51 -14.33
C LEU A 156 7.06 -5.34 -15.61
N GLY A 157 8.05 -5.15 -16.46
CA GLY A 157 8.26 -5.97 -17.64
C GLY A 157 8.63 -7.41 -17.30
N ARG A 158 8.75 -8.26 -18.33
CA ARG A 158 9.19 -9.65 -18.17
C ARG A 158 10.54 -9.71 -17.45
N ASP A 159 10.70 -10.63 -16.50
CA ASP A 159 11.93 -10.86 -15.72
C ASP A 159 12.42 -9.63 -14.94
N ALA A 160 11.62 -8.56 -14.82
CA ALA A 160 11.98 -7.37 -14.07
C ALA A 160 11.91 -7.62 -12.56
N GLN A 161 12.79 -6.96 -11.80
CA GLN A 161 12.88 -7.09 -10.35
C GLN A 161 12.80 -5.73 -9.67
N VAL A 162 11.87 -5.56 -8.72
CA VAL A 162 11.71 -4.32 -7.98
C VAL A 162 11.70 -4.58 -6.48
N THR A 163 12.56 -3.87 -5.76
CA THR A 163 12.49 -3.75 -4.30
C THR A 163 12.00 -2.35 -3.95
N HIS A 164 10.85 -2.27 -3.28
CA HIS A 164 10.17 -1.02 -2.97
C HIS A 164 10.07 -0.82 -1.45
N GLY A 165 10.72 0.21 -0.92
CA GLY A 165 10.57 0.65 0.46
C GLY A 165 9.65 1.87 0.56
N ARG A 166 8.67 1.83 1.47
CA ARG A 166 7.72 2.93 1.71
C ARG A 166 7.65 3.26 3.19
N ASN A 167 8.03 4.50 3.55
CA ASN A 167 7.98 4.98 4.94
C ASN A 167 6.99 6.12 5.10
N SER A 168 5.86 5.83 5.75
CA SER A 168 4.79 6.76 6.09
C SER A 168 4.78 7.00 7.61
N LEU A 169 5.86 7.59 8.11
CA LEU A 169 6.15 7.73 9.55
C LEU A 169 5.87 9.14 10.10
N SER A 170 5.62 10.12 9.22
CA SER A 170 5.34 11.50 9.58
C SER A 170 3.99 11.68 10.29
N SER A 171 3.84 12.80 10.98
CA SER A 171 2.62 13.19 11.69
C SER A 171 1.50 13.72 10.79
N THR A 172 1.54 13.43 9.49
CA THR A 172 0.51 13.83 8.50
C THR A 172 -0.90 13.52 9.02
N PRO A 173 -1.81 14.51 9.15
CA PRO A 173 -3.10 14.29 9.81
C PRO A 173 -4.00 13.31 9.04
N ASN A 174 -4.31 13.62 7.78
CA ASN A 174 -5.08 12.73 6.91
C ASN A 174 -4.25 12.42 5.66
N HIS A 175 -4.03 11.13 5.42
CA HIS A 175 -3.19 10.68 4.35
C HIS A 175 -3.84 9.51 3.61
N TRP A 176 -4.10 9.70 2.33
CA TRP A 176 -4.51 8.63 1.44
C TRP A 176 -3.40 8.30 0.46
N GLN A 177 -3.06 7.02 0.38
CA GLN A 177 -2.01 6.47 -0.48
C GLN A 177 -2.61 5.37 -1.35
N PHE A 178 -2.43 5.48 -2.64
CA PHE A 178 -2.77 4.44 -3.59
C PHE A 178 -1.52 3.91 -4.27
N LEU A 179 -1.40 2.60 -4.32
CA LEU A 179 -0.34 1.88 -5.02
C LEU A 179 -0.94 0.76 -5.85
N SER A 180 -0.68 0.75 -7.15
CA SER A 180 -1.03 -0.35 -8.05
C SER A 180 0.20 -0.86 -8.76
N VAL A 181 0.39 -2.18 -8.78
CA VAL A 181 1.54 -2.83 -9.42
C VAL A 181 1.07 -3.95 -10.32
N GLN A 182 1.45 -3.90 -11.59
CA GLN A 182 1.29 -4.97 -12.54
C GLN A 182 2.63 -5.69 -12.77
N ILE A 183 2.64 -7.00 -12.69
CA ILE A 183 3.84 -7.82 -12.76
C ILE A 183 3.69 -8.81 -13.92
N ASN A 184 4.52 -8.64 -14.95
CA ASN A 184 4.53 -9.53 -16.11
C ASN A 184 5.34 -10.81 -15.85
N THR A 185 5.45 -11.65 -16.87
CA THR A 185 6.07 -12.99 -16.82
C THR A 185 7.39 -12.99 -16.07
N ASN A 186 7.56 -13.88 -15.10
CA ASN A 186 8.71 -14.05 -14.21
C ASN A 186 9.15 -12.78 -13.47
N GLY A 187 8.37 -11.71 -13.51
CA GLY A 187 8.67 -10.49 -12.77
C GLY A 187 8.56 -10.73 -11.26
N HIS A 188 9.37 -10.01 -10.49
CA HIS A 188 9.35 -10.09 -9.03
C HIS A 188 9.21 -8.71 -8.40
N TYR A 189 8.27 -8.59 -7.46
CA TYR A 189 8.05 -7.36 -6.71
C TYR A 189 8.13 -7.61 -5.21
N SER A 190 9.00 -6.88 -4.51
CA SER A 190 9.13 -6.92 -3.06
C SER A 190 8.76 -5.56 -2.47
N LEU A 191 7.73 -5.51 -1.61
CA LEU A 191 7.29 -4.31 -0.91
C LEU A 191 7.62 -4.39 0.57
N HIS A 192 8.26 -3.35 1.09
CA HIS A 192 8.44 -3.08 2.51
C HIS A 192 7.69 -1.81 2.89
N ASN A 193 6.56 -1.94 3.57
CA ASN A 193 5.63 -0.85 3.84
C ASN A 193 5.51 -0.55 5.34
N HIS A 194 6.03 0.60 5.76
CA HIS A 194 6.05 0.99 7.17
C HIS A 194 5.18 2.23 7.39
N ALA A 195 4.35 2.20 8.44
CA ALA A 195 3.40 3.28 8.67
C ALA A 195 3.13 3.57 10.15
N VAL A 196 3.03 4.85 10.48
CA VAL A 196 2.46 5.31 11.75
C VAL A 196 1.22 6.13 11.45
N ALA A 197 0.08 5.75 12.00
CA ALA A 197 -1.17 6.47 11.79
C ALA A 197 -1.29 7.66 12.75
N SER A 198 -1.73 8.80 12.20
CA SER A 198 -2.15 9.96 12.99
C SER A 198 -3.68 10.06 12.99
N SER A 199 -4.29 11.07 12.35
CA SER A 199 -5.76 11.18 12.30
C SER A 199 -6.41 10.14 11.38
N LEU A 200 -5.89 9.98 10.16
CA LEU A 200 -6.25 8.93 9.21
C LEU A 200 -5.09 8.63 8.29
N ARG A 201 -4.67 7.39 8.25
CA ARG A 201 -3.76 6.87 7.22
C ARG A 201 -4.44 5.73 6.51
N ARG A 202 -4.85 5.98 5.26
CA ARG A 202 -5.41 4.95 4.41
C ARG A 202 -4.42 4.57 3.31
N GLN A 203 -4.18 3.27 3.18
CA GLN A 203 -3.30 2.67 2.19
C GLN A 203 -4.09 1.67 1.35
N ASP A 204 -4.31 1.98 0.08
CA ASP A 204 -4.90 1.07 -0.91
C ASP A 204 -3.76 0.50 -1.75
N ILE A 205 -3.48 -0.79 -1.61
CA ILE A 205 -2.39 -1.52 -2.29
C ILE A 205 -3.02 -2.59 -3.18
N GLN A 206 -2.77 -2.52 -4.48
CA GLN A 206 -3.27 -3.46 -5.47
C GLN A 206 -2.11 -4.09 -6.24
N ILE A 207 -1.97 -5.39 -6.18
CA ILE A 207 -0.94 -6.15 -6.88
C ILE A 207 -1.61 -7.12 -7.85
N GLN A 208 -1.15 -7.12 -9.09
CA GLN A 208 -1.66 -7.96 -10.17
C GLN A 208 -0.51 -8.80 -10.74
N LEU A 209 -0.60 -10.10 -10.56
CA LEU A 209 0.33 -11.09 -11.13
C LEU A 209 -0.19 -11.46 -12.52
N CYS A 210 0.17 -10.65 -13.53
CA CYS A 210 -0.38 -10.70 -14.89
C CYS A 210 0.30 -11.76 -15.76
N GLY A 211 1.57 -12.05 -15.50
CA GLY A 211 2.36 -13.00 -16.32
C GLY A 211 2.60 -14.34 -15.63
N ASP A 212 2.85 -15.37 -16.42
CA ASP A 212 3.24 -16.70 -15.93
C ASP A 212 4.52 -16.61 -15.09
N GLY A 213 4.56 -17.25 -13.93
CA GLY A 213 5.69 -17.21 -13.01
C GLY A 213 5.89 -15.89 -12.27
N ALA A 214 4.99 -14.91 -12.40
CA ALA A 214 5.08 -13.65 -11.67
C ALA A 214 4.96 -13.87 -10.16
N SER A 215 5.72 -13.07 -9.38
CA SER A 215 5.76 -13.23 -7.93
C SER A 215 5.77 -11.90 -7.17
N ALA A 216 5.18 -11.90 -5.97
CA ALA A 216 5.17 -10.74 -5.09
C ALA A 216 5.38 -11.13 -3.63
N ASN A 217 6.21 -10.35 -2.92
CA ASN A 217 6.41 -10.45 -1.48
C ASN A 217 6.11 -9.10 -0.82
N LEU A 218 5.10 -9.06 0.05
CA LEU A 218 4.68 -7.84 0.76
C LEU A 218 4.91 -8.02 2.25
N CYS A 219 5.69 -7.13 2.82
CA CYS A 219 5.94 -7.07 4.26
C CYS A 219 5.55 -5.69 4.80
N GLY A 220 4.68 -5.64 5.79
CA GLY A 220 4.20 -4.39 6.37
C GLY A 220 4.29 -4.37 7.88
N ALA A 221 4.87 -3.32 8.45
CA ALA A 221 4.87 -3.04 9.88
C ALA A 221 4.20 -1.68 10.14
N ALA A 222 3.21 -1.65 11.02
CA ALA A 222 2.52 -0.39 11.27
C ALA A 222 2.08 -0.21 12.72
N MET A 223 1.90 1.06 13.09
CA MET A 223 1.42 1.45 14.40
C MET A 223 0.28 2.47 14.32
N ALA A 224 -0.77 2.24 15.10
CA ALA A 224 -1.85 3.19 15.33
C ALA A 224 -1.85 3.63 16.81
N PRO A 225 -1.07 4.67 17.17
CA PRO A 225 -0.99 5.17 18.53
C PRO A 225 -2.14 6.12 18.85
N GLN A 226 -2.40 6.36 20.13
CA GLN A 226 -3.33 7.36 20.66
C GLN A 226 -4.75 7.26 20.04
N ARG A 227 -5.08 8.15 19.09
CA ARG A 227 -6.35 8.17 18.34
C ARG A 227 -6.12 7.99 16.84
N GLY A 228 -4.94 7.49 16.47
CA GLY A 228 -4.59 7.23 15.08
C GLY A 228 -5.54 6.21 14.45
N ASN A 229 -5.90 6.44 13.20
CA ASN A 229 -6.71 5.55 12.41
C ASN A 229 -5.91 5.04 11.21
N LEU A 230 -5.52 3.78 11.27
CA LEU A 230 -4.86 3.05 10.18
C LEU A 230 -5.91 2.25 9.42
N ASP A 231 -5.95 2.39 8.10
CA ASP A 231 -6.84 1.63 7.23
C ASP A 231 -6.02 1.08 6.05
N GLN A 232 -5.78 -0.21 6.05
CA GLN A 232 -4.99 -0.91 5.03
C GLN A 232 -5.89 -1.82 4.21
N GLN A 233 -5.96 -1.55 2.91
CA GLN A 233 -6.70 -2.32 1.92
C GLN A 233 -5.69 -2.95 0.96
N VAL A 234 -5.48 -4.24 1.04
CA VAL A 234 -4.49 -4.97 0.25
C VAL A 234 -5.22 -5.97 -0.64
N THR A 235 -5.07 -5.84 -1.95
CA THR A 235 -5.64 -6.76 -2.92
C THR A 235 -4.53 -7.41 -3.73
N MET A 236 -4.53 -8.73 -3.76
CA MET A 236 -3.62 -9.55 -4.54
C MET A 236 -4.41 -10.33 -5.58
N GLU A 237 -4.12 -10.13 -6.86
CA GLU A 237 -4.77 -10.83 -7.96
C GLU A 237 -3.79 -11.74 -8.69
N HIS A 238 -4.09 -13.03 -8.70
CA HIS A 238 -3.41 -14.04 -9.49
C HIS A 238 -4.17 -14.21 -10.80
N LEU A 239 -3.64 -13.65 -11.88
CA LEU A 239 -4.28 -13.64 -13.21
C LEU A 239 -3.74 -14.72 -14.14
N SER A 240 -2.49 -15.17 -13.91
CA SER A 240 -1.78 -16.15 -14.72
C SER A 240 -1.34 -17.36 -13.90
N ALA A 241 -0.94 -18.42 -14.59
CA ALA A 241 -0.45 -19.66 -13.97
C ALA A 241 0.90 -19.47 -13.26
N ASN A 242 1.25 -20.43 -12.38
CA ASN A 242 2.53 -20.54 -11.69
C ASN A 242 2.91 -19.28 -10.85
N THR A 243 1.92 -18.50 -10.43
CA THR A 243 2.16 -17.25 -9.70
C THR A 243 2.26 -17.47 -8.20
N THR A 244 3.10 -16.66 -7.53
CA THR A 244 3.34 -16.81 -6.08
C THR A 244 3.20 -15.49 -5.37
N SER A 245 2.47 -15.47 -4.24
CA SER A 245 2.41 -14.30 -3.36
C SER A 245 2.56 -14.64 -1.89
N GLN A 246 3.37 -13.85 -1.18
CA GLN A 246 3.51 -13.88 0.27
C GLN A 246 3.18 -12.51 0.82
N GLN A 247 2.27 -12.44 1.79
CA GLN A 247 1.87 -11.19 2.42
C GLN A 247 1.96 -11.32 3.94
N THR A 248 2.73 -10.47 4.59
CA THR A 248 2.89 -10.48 6.05
C THR A 248 2.73 -9.06 6.59
N PHE A 249 1.74 -8.85 7.45
CA PHE A 249 1.46 -7.54 8.04
C PHE A 249 1.35 -7.64 9.56
N HIS A 250 2.16 -6.85 10.26
CA HIS A 250 2.15 -6.74 11.71
C HIS A 250 1.74 -5.33 12.13
N ASN A 251 0.67 -5.23 12.92
CA ASN A 251 0.14 -3.94 13.39
C ASN A 251 0.10 -3.90 14.92
N ILE A 252 0.52 -2.78 15.50
CA ILE A 252 0.31 -2.47 16.91
C ILE A 252 -0.69 -1.34 17.02
N VAL A 253 -1.69 -1.52 17.88
CA VAL A 253 -2.73 -0.51 18.13
C VAL A 253 -2.73 -0.17 19.62
N ALA A 254 -2.51 1.10 19.93
CA ALA A 254 -2.39 1.54 21.31
C ALA A 254 -3.45 2.57 21.71
N ASP A 255 -3.73 2.67 23.00
CA ASP A 255 -4.69 3.60 23.61
C ASP A 255 -6.10 3.50 23.00
N ARG A 256 -6.50 4.54 22.22
CA ARG A 256 -7.75 4.63 21.47
C ARG A 256 -7.51 4.57 19.96
N GLY A 257 -6.35 4.04 19.56
CA GLY A 257 -6.01 3.83 18.16
C GLY A 257 -6.98 2.84 17.51
N LYS A 258 -7.06 2.93 16.21
CA LYS A 258 -7.87 2.05 15.39
C LYS A 258 -7.06 1.52 14.22
N SER A 259 -7.06 0.21 14.02
CA SER A 259 -6.53 -0.43 12.82
C SER A 259 -7.64 -1.20 12.11
N THR A 260 -7.72 -1.01 10.81
CA THR A 260 -8.52 -1.84 9.90
C THR A 260 -7.58 -2.42 8.86
N PHE A 261 -7.58 -3.74 8.74
CA PHE A 261 -6.86 -4.47 7.70
C PHE A 261 -7.86 -5.30 6.89
N ASN A 262 -7.91 -5.07 5.60
CA ASN A 262 -8.62 -5.91 4.65
C ASN A 262 -7.61 -6.47 3.65
N GLY A 263 -7.39 -7.78 3.71
CA GLY A 263 -6.48 -8.50 2.81
C GLY A 263 -7.26 -9.44 1.93
N ARG A 264 -7.35 -9.16 0.63
CA ARG A 264 -8.05 -9.98 -0.34
C ARG A 264 -7.07 -10.65 -1.29
N ILE A 265 -7.17 -11.98 -1.41
CA ILE A 265 -6.50 -12.76 -2.44
C ILE A 265 -7.58 -13.24 -3.43
N HIS A 266 -7.36 -12.96 -4.70
CA HIS A 266 -8.23 -13.39 -5.78
C HIS A 266 -7.44 -14.25 -6.77
N ILE A 267 -7.78 -15.53 -6.85
CA ILE A 267 -7.23 -16.49 -7.80
C ILE A 267 -8.21 -16.63 -8.97
N HIS A 268 -7.82 -16.14 -10.13
CA HIS A 268 -8.64 -16.24 -11.34
C HIS A 268 -8.63 -17.65 -11.94
N ALA A 269 -9.60 -17.98 -12.78
CA ALA A 269 -9.76 -19.31 -13.37
C ALA A 269 -8.51 -19.78 -14.15
N GLY A 270 -7.75 -18.87 -14.77
CA GLY A 270 -6.52 -19.18 -15.49
C GLY A 270 -5.27 -19.38 -14.63
N ALA A 271 -5.33 -19.09 -13.32
CA ALA A 271 -4.18 -19.04 -12.43
C ALA A 271 -3.87 -20.41 -11.78
N ARG A 272 -3.74 -21.47 -12.59
CA ARG A 272 -3.35 -22.81 -12.12
C ARG A 272 -1.96 -22.81 -11.49
N ASN A 273 -1.70 -23.78 -10.60
CA ASN A 273 -0.41 -23.98 -9.93
C ASN A 273 0.07 -22.71 -9.19
N SER A 274 -0.87 -21.89 -8.67
CA SER A 274 -0.55 -20.69 -7.94
C SER A 274 -0.48 -20.95 -6.44
N ASN A 275 0.42 -20.21 -5.75
CA ASN A 275 0.60 -20.29 -4.32
C ASN A 275 0.42 -18.90 -3.70
N ALA A 276 -0.49 -18.78 -2.74
CA ALA A 276 -0.79 -17.49 -2.09
C ALA A 276 -0.91 -17.65 -0.57
N ASN A 277 -0.18 -16.83 0.15
CA ASN A 277 -0.24 -16.79 1.61
C ASN A 277 -0.45 -15.37 2.12
N LEU A 278 -1.38 -15.19 3.07
CA LEU A 278 -1.61 -13.93 3.77
C LEU A 278 -1.56 -14.17 5.29
N SER A 279 -0.70 -13.43 5.98
CA SER A 279 -0.62 -13.40 7.44
C SER A 279 -0.79 -11.96 7.94
N ASN A 280 -1.83 -11.70 8.76
CA ASN A 280 -2.00 -10.44 9.45
C ASN A 280 -2.04 -10.67 10.96
N LYS A 281 -1.01 -10.18 11.66
CA LYS A 281 -0.92 -10.27 13.12
C LYS A 281 -1.09 -8.89 13.75
N ASN A 282 -1.87 -8.81 14.80
CA ASN A 282 -2.18 -7.55 15.44
C ASN A 282 -2.02 -7.67 16.97
N ILE A 283 -1.42 -6.64 17.59
CA ILE A 283 -1.34 -6.52 19.05
C ILE A 283 -2.09 -5.26 19.48
N GLY A 284 -3.03 -5.44 20.42
CA GLY A 284 -3.71 -4.35 21.10
C GLY A 284 -3.03 -3.99 22.42
N LEU A 285 -2.62 -2.74 22.58
CA LEU A 285 -2.06 -2.20 23.81
C LEU A 285 -3.11 -1.30 24.49
N GLY A 286 -3.80 -1.85 25.49
CA GLY A 286 -4.85 -1.15 26.23
C GLY A 286 -6.29 -1.51 25.81
N ALA A 287 -7.22 -1.27 26.71
CA ALA A 287 -8.62 -1.72 26.61
C ALA A 287 -9.43 -1.00 25.52
N ASN A 288 -8.99 0.16 25.05
CA ASN A 288 -9.72 0.98 24.08
C ASN A 288 -9.19 0.86 22.64
N ALA A 289 -8.16 0.03 22.41
CA ALA A 289 -7.65 -0.27 21.08
C ALA A 289 -8.72 -0.98 20.24
N THR A 290 -8.93 -0.53 19.02
CA THR A 290 -9.89 -1.13 18.10
C THR A 290 -9.17 -1.76 16.92
N ILE A 291 -9.32 -3.06 16.73
CA ILE A 291 -8.70 -3.81 15.64
C ILE A 291 -9.79 -4.53 14.84
N ASN A 292 -9.84 -4.22 13.54
CA ASN A 292 -10.69 -4.91 12.58
C ASN A 292 -9.77 -5.59 11.56
N THR A 293 -9.84 -6.90 11.44
CA THR A 293 -9.10 -7.64 10.41
C THR A 293 -10.05 -8.53 9.62
N LYS A 294 -9.94 -8.46 8.30
CA LYS A 294 -10.81 -9.19 7.38
C LYS A 294 -9.96 -9.79 6.25
N PRO A 295 -9.44 -11.01 6.40
CA PRO A 295 -8.84 -11.72 5.29
C PRO A 295 -9.94 -12.34 4.42
N GLU A 296 -9.80 -12.22 3.09
CA GLU A 296 -10.73 -12.72 2.09
C GLU A 296 -9.99 -13.57 1.05
N LEU A 297 -10.57 -14.73 0.70
CA LEU A 297 -10.12 -15.59 -0.39
C LEU A 297 -11.25 -15.77 -1.39
N GLU A 298 -10.95 -15.45 -2.65
CA GLU A 298 -11.83 -15.75 -3.79
C GLU A 298 -11.05 -16.64 -4.76
N ILE A 299 -11.41 -17.91 -4.84
CA ILE A 299 -10.64 -18.91 -5.58
C ILE A 299 -11.52 -19.51 -6.68
N TYR A 300 -11.08 -19.35 -7.92
CA TYR A 300 -11.76 -19.83 -9.11
C TYR A 300 -10.96 -20.89 -9.88
N ASN A 301 -9.95 -21.51 -9.24
CA ASN A 301 -9.15 -22.61 -9.77
C ASN A 301 -8.86 -23.61 -8.66
N ASP A 302 -8.97 -24.91 -8.92
CA ASP A 302 -8.78 -26.01 -7.97
C ASP A 302 -7.32 -26.47 -7.82
N ASP A 303 -6.48 -26.15 -8.80
CA ASP A 303 -5.04 -26.49 -8.79
C ASP A 303 -4.22 -25.35 -8.15
N VAL A 304 -4.46 -25.07 -6.87
CA VAL A 304 -3.80 -23.96 -6.15
C VAL A 304 -3.54 -24.28 -4.68
N SER A 305 -2.55 -23.63 -4.08
CA SER A 305 -2.27 -23.66 -2.65
C SER A 305 -2.47 -22.28 -2.05
N CYS A 306 -3.55 -22.08 -1.29
CA CYS A 306 -3.88 -20.78 -0.72
C CYS A 306 -4.13 -20.90 0.79
N SER A 307 -3.59 -19.95 1.53
CA SER A 307 -3.84 -19.84 2.96
C SER A 307 -3.93 -18.39 3.42
N HIS A 308 -4.72 -18.16 4.46
CA HIS A 308 -4.71 -16.90 5.18
C HIS A 308 -4.78 -17.12 6.68
N GLY A 309 -4.20 -16.21 7.44
CA GLY A 309 -4.30 -16.16 8.88
C GLY A 309 -4.42 -14.72 9.38
N ALA A 310 -5.32 -14.50 10.34
CA ALA A 310 -5.41 -13.23 11.05
C ALA A 310 -5.48 -13.49 12.54
N THR A 311 -4.72 -12.73 13.32
CA THR A 311 -4.72 -12.82 14.78
C THR A 311 -4.86 -11.44 15.41
N ILE A 312 -5.59 -11.41 16.53
CA ILE A 312 -5.64 -10.25 17.41
C ILE A 312 -5.24 -10.76 18.79
N GLY A 313 -4.16 -10.22 19.34
CA GLY A 313 -3.62 -10.61 20.62
C GLY A 313 -3.23 -9.42 21.47
N GLN A 314 -2.63 -9.74 22.60
CA GLN A 314 -2.00 -8.83 23.55
C GLN A 314 -0.54 -9.25 23.72
N LEU A 315 0.26 -8.43 24.41
CA LEU A 315 1.59 -8.84 24.82
C LEU A 315 1.53 -10.07 25.73
N ASP A 316 2.46 -10.99 25.53
CA ASP A 316 2.58 -12.20 26.31
C ASP A 316 3.05 -11.86 27.74
N ASN A 317 2.19 -12.12 28.72
CA ASN A 317 2.47 -11.83 30.12
C ASN A 317 3.60 -12.68 30.70
N ASP A 318 3.81 -13.88 30.21
CA ASP A 318 4.90 -14.75 30.68
C ASP A 318 6.24 -14.22 30.19
N GLN A 319 6.31 -13.76 28.94
CA GLN A 319 7.49 -13.09 28.39
C GLN A 319 7.78 -11.77 29.13
N LEU A 320 6.74 -10.97 29.39
CA LEU A 320 6.86 -9.74 30.15
C LEU A 320 7.38 -10.02 31.57
N PHE A 321 6.78 -10.98 32.27
CA PHE A 321 7.22 -11.40 33.59
C PHE A 321 8.69 -11.89 33.60
N TYR A 322 9.06 -12.69 32.61
CA TYR A 322 10.43 -13.16 32.46
C TYR A 322 11.43 -12.01 32.35
N LEU A 323 11.18 -11.04 31.47
CA LEU A 323 12.05 -9.87 31.30
C LEU A 323 12.14 -9.05 32.59
N CYS A 324 11.02 -8.79 33.27
CA CYS A 324 11.00 -8.06 34.54
C CYS A 324 11.75 -8.82 35.66
N SER A 325 11.67 -10.14 35.73
CA SER A 325 12.39 -10.97 36.70
C SER A 325 13.89 -10.94 36.48
N ARG A 326 14.37 -10.57 35.29
CA ARG A 326 15.77 -10.33 34.94
C ARG A 326 16.22 -8.90 35.16
N GLY A 327 15.36 -8.05 35.75
CA GLY A 327 15.71 -6.67 36.11
C GLY A 327 15.42 -5.63 34.99
N VAL A 328 14.74 -6.02 33.92
CA VAL A 328 14.29 -5.07 32.91
C VAL A 328 13.10 -4.29 33.46
N ASP A 329 13.13 -2.97 33.33
CA ASP A 329 11.99 -2.11 33.69
C ASP A 329 10.73 -2.53 32.91
N PRO A 330 9.53 -2.55 33.54
CA PRO A 330 8.32 -3.02 32.87
C PRO A 330 7.97 -2.29 31.58
N ASN A 331 8.24 -0.97 31.48
CA ASN A 331 7.99 -0.23 30.25
C ASN A 331 9.02 -0.59 29.17
N ALA A 332 10.29 -0.72 29.56
CA ALA A 332 11.33 -1.19 28.65
C ALA A 332 11.07 -2.61 28.15
N ALA A 333 10.59 -3.51 29.03
CA ALA A 333 10.23 -4.87 28.64
C ALA A 333 9.07 -4.89 27.61
N ARG A 334 8.03 -4.06 27.80
CA ARG A 334 6.93 -3.91 26.83
C ARG A 334 7.44 -3.37 25.50
N GLN A 335 8.30 -2.35 25.52
CA GLN A 335 8.90 -1.79 24.30
C GLN A 335 9.70 -2.84 23.54
N LEU A 336 10.53 -3.64 24.23
CA LEU A 336 11.31 -4.71 23.61
C LEU A 336 10.42 -5.76 22.93
N LEU A 337 9.31 -6.16 23.56
CA LEU A 337 8.37 -7.11 22.99
C LEU A 337 7.66 -6.52 21.75
N CYS A 338 7.24 -5.25 21.81
CA CYS A 338 6.67 -4.55 20.66
C CYS A 338 7.66 -4.41 19.51
N GLU A 339 8.89 -4.06 19.81
CA GLU A 339 9.97 -3.97 18.82
C GLU A 339 10.20 -5.32 18.16
N GLY A 340 10.40 -6.40 18.93
CA GLY A 340 10.58 -7.74 18.39
C GLY A 340 9.41 -8.22 17.52
N PHE A 341 8.18 -7.80 17.82
CA PHE A 341 7.00 -8.10 17.01
C PHE A 341 7.02 -7.35 15.67
N LEU A 342 7.33 -6.05 15.66
CA LEU A 342 7.38 -5.25 14.43
C LEU A 342 8.58 -5.60 13.57
N GLN A 343 9.75 -5.92 14.18
CA GLN A 343 10.99 -6.25 13.47
C GLN A 343 10.84 -7.45 12.53
N GLN A 344 9.90 -8.35 12.77
CA GLN A 344 9.61 -9.45 11.86
C GLN A 344 9.12 -8.98 10.47
N CYS A 345 8.65 -7.72 10.37
CA CYS A 345 8.14 -7.10 9.14
C CYS A 345 8.87 -5.82 8.76
N VAL A 346 9.89 -5.41 9.51
CA VAL A 346 10.76 -4.29 9.13
C VAL A 346 11.88 -4.82 8.24
N GLY A 347 12.06 -4.19 7.08
CA GLY A 347 13.06 -4.63 6.13
C GLY A 347 13.20 -3.67 4.94
N GLY A 348 13.99 -4.08 3.96
CA GLY A 348 14.18 -3.36 2.71
C GLY A 348 15.03 -2.08 2.82
N PRO A 349 15.01 -1.24 1.79
CA PRO A 349 15.95 -0.13 1.65
C PRO A 349 15.76 1.02 2.66
N LEU A 350 14.66 1.03 3.41
CA LEU A 350 14.34 2.05 4.43
C LEU A 350 14.22 1.47 5.84
N ALA A 351 14.80 0.29 6.10
CA ALA A 351 14.64 -0.43 7.37
C ALA A 351 15.10 0.36 8.59
N ASP A 352 16.25 1.05 8.51
CA ASP A 352 16.82 1.78 9.65
C ASP A 352 15.91 2.94 10.08
N SER A 353 15.43 3.75 9.12
CA SER A 353 14.49 4.84 9.39
C SER A 353 13.11 4.32 9.81
N ALA A 354 12.69 3.16 9.29
CA ALA A 354 11.45 2.51 9.69
C ALA A 354 11.49 2.08 11.16
N THR A 355 12.55 1.43 11.59
CA THR A 355 12.75 1.02 13.00
C THR A 355 12.61 2.22 13.93
N ALA A 356 13.37 3.29 13.68
CA ALA A 356 13.33 4.49 14.51
C ALA A 356 11.92 5.11 14.58
N GLY A 357 11.27 5.32 13.43
CA GLY A 357 9.96 5.97 13.38
C GLY A 357 8.79 5.13 13.91
N LEU A 358 8.86 3.80 13.80
CA LEU A 358 7.85 2.90 14.38
C LEU A 358 7.96 2.81 15.91
N LEU A 359 9.15 2.97 16.48
CA LEU A 359 9.36 2.87 17.91
C LEU A 359 9.15 4.20 18.65
N GLU A 360 9.29 5.34 17.97
CA GLU A 360 9.10 6.66 18.56
C GLU A 360 7.76 6.80 19.30
N PRO A 361 6.60 6.42 18.73
CA PRO A 361 5.32 6.50 19.43
C PRO A 361 5.21 5.61 20.66
N LEU A 362 6.00 4.53 20.78
CA LEU A 362 6.00 3.64 21.94
C LEU A 362 6.63 4.29 23.16
N GLN A 363 7.58 5.21 22.96
CA GLN A 363 8.31 5.87 24.06
C GLN A 363 7.42 6.78 24.93
N GLY A 364 6.33 7.28 24.38
CA GLY A 364 5.36 8.16 25.06
C GLY A 364 4.10 7.44 25.59
N LEU A 365 3.99 6.14 25.40
CA LEU A 365 2.81 5.40 25.83
C LEU A 365 2.92 4.98 27.29
N SER A 366 1.97 5.43 28.12
CA SER A 366 1.70 4.81 29.44
C SER A 366 0.94 3.50 29.16
N ILE A 367 1.67 2.42 28.86
CA ILE A 367 1.09 1.12 28.59
C ILE A 367 0.63 0.52 29.93
N GLN A 368 -0.68 0.61 30.22
CA GLN A 368 -1.33 0.02 31.41
C GLN A 368 -1.59 -1.49 31.21
#